data_3469a20c6360c33c2bef96f4da42cf9f
#
_entry.id   3469a20c6360c33c2bef96f4da42cf9f
#
_cell.length_a   1.000
_cell.length_b   1.000
_cell.length_c   1.000
_cell.angle_alpha   90.00
_cell.angle_beta   90.00
_cell.angle_gamma   90.00
#
_symmetry.space_group_name_H-M   'P 1'
#
loop_
_entity.id
_entity.type
_entity.pdbx_description
1 polymer ?
#
loop_
_entity_poly.entity_id
_entity_poly.type
_entity_poly.pdbx_seq_one_letter_code
_entity_poly.pdbx_strand_id
1 'polypeptide(L)'
;DPSDALAARERAKALLLARSGAADVRDVRAAAAAAPDDVEAQLAVADIDMIGGQIQDAFDRLLDFLAAGHKADIEQVRKRLLEYFAIPEPTDPRLTRARRRLATLMY
;
A
#
# COMPACT_ATOMS: atom_id res chain seq x y z
N ASP A 1 -8.98 -3.70 -21.24
CA ASP A 1 -8.13 -3.03 -22.22
C ASP A 1 -6.75 -2.74 -21.62
N PRO A 2 -5.66 -3.19 -22.27
CA PRO A 2 -4.30 -2.93 -21.80
C PRO A 2 -3.99 -1.44 -21.61
N SER A 3 -4.59 -0.56 -22.44
CA SER A 3 -4.41 0.89 -22.31
C SER A 3 -4.97 1.40 -20.98
N ASP A 4 -6.09 0.86 -20.52
CA ASP A 4 -6.70 1.26 -19.26
C ASP A 4 -5.84 0.84 -18.08
N ALA A 5 -5.23 -0.34 -18.14
CA ALA A 5 -4.33 -0.83 -17.09
C ALA A 5 -3.07 0.02 -17.01
N LEU A 6 -2.50 0.42 -18.16
CA LEU A 6 -1.34 1.31 -18.20
C LEU A 6 -1.68 2.69 -17.63
N ALA A 7 -2.83 3.24 -18.00
CA ALA A 7 -3.26 4.54 -17.49
C ALA A 7 -3.48 4.49 -15.98
N ALA A 8 -4.06 3.42 -15.47
CA ALA A 8 -4.28 3.22 -14.03
C ALA A 8 -2.94 3.13 -13.29
N ARG A 9 -1.98 2.40 -13.84
CA ARG A 9 -0.63 2.28 -13.27
C ARG A 9 0.04 3.65 -13.18
N GLU A 10 0.01 4.40 -14.26
CA GLU A 10 0.68 5.71 -14.29
C GLU A 10 0.04 6.70 -13.31
N ARG A 11 -1.29 6.69 -13.20
CA ARG A 11 -1.99 7.50 -12.20
C ARG A 11 -1.60 7.11 -10.79
N ALA A 12 -1.56 5.81 -10.51
CA ALA A 12 -1.19 5.31 -9.18
C ALA A 12 0.24 5.70 -8.81
N LYS A 13 1.17 5.57 -9.74
CA LYS A 13 2.56 6.00 -9.53
C LYS A 13 2.67 7.50 -9.29
N ALA A 14 1.93 8.30 -10.06
CA ALA A 14 1.94 9.75 -9.91
C ALA A 14 1.42 10.18 -8.55
N LEU A 15 0.32 9.58 -8.09
CA LEU A 15 -0.25 9.84 -6.78
C LEU A 15 0.74 9.48 -5.67
N LEU A 16 1.38 8.32 -5.79
CA LEU A 16 2.36 7.84 -4.83
C LEU A 16 3.54 8.80 -4.71
N LEU A 17 4.12 9.21 -5.83
CA LEU A 17 5.26 10.13 -5.85
C LEU A 17 4.89 11.53 -5.35
N ALA A 18 3.71 12.03 -5.73
CA ALA A 18 3.24 13.32 -5.26
C ALA A 18 3.04 13.33 -3.75
N ARG A 19 2.54 12.23 -3.20
CA ARG A 19 2.25 12.12 -1.77
C ARG A 19 3.50 11.90 -0.93
N SER A 20 4.45 11.08 -1.39
CA SER A 20 5.53 10.57 -0.55
C SER A 20 6.93 10.63 -1.18
N GLY A 21 7.07 11.10 -2.40
CA GLY A 21 8.34 11.07 -3.13
C GLY A 21 9.45 11.94 -2.52
N ALA A 22 9.08 12.98 -1.76
CA ALA A 22 10.03 13.88 -1.12
C ALA A 22 10.22 13.59 0.38
N ALA A 23 9.58 12.54 0.90
CA ALA A 23 9.66 12.22 2.33
C ALA A 23 11.04 11.70 2.71
N ASP A 24 11.48 12.02 3.93
CA ASP A 24 12.70 11.45 4.51
C ASP A 24 12.41 10.03 4.97
N VAL A 25 13.03 9.05 4.31
CA VAL A 25 12.80 7.62 4.55
C VAL A 25 13.07 7.25 6.02
N ARG A 26 14.14 7.79 6.58
CA ARG A 26 14.55 7.49 7.97
C ARG A 26 13.50 7.98 8.96
N ASP A 27 13.00 9.20 8.77
CA ASP A 27 11.97 9.79 9.63
C ASP A 27 10.66 9.03 9.54
N VAL A 28 10.27 8.65 8.33
CA VAL A 28 9.03 7.91 8.09
C VAL A 28 9.08 6.54 8.78
N ARG A 29 10.19 5.83 8.65
CA ARG A 29 10.35 4.51 9.29
C ARG A 29 10.37 4.63 10.81
N ALA A 30 11.04 5.66 11.34
CA ALA A 30 11.08 5.88 12.78
C ALA A 30 9.69 6.19 13.35
N ALA A 31 8.92 7.01 12.66
CA ALA A 31 7.56 7.34 13.08
C ALA A 31 6.65 6.11 13.14
N ALA A 32 6.73 5.23 12.14
CA ALA A 32 5.95 4.00 12.10
C ALA A 32 6.36 3.03 13.22
N ALA A 33 7.65 2.94 13.52
CA ALA A 33 8.15 2.09 14.59
C ALA A 33 7.67 2.61 15.96
N ALA A 34 7.62 3.94 16.13
CA ALA A 34 7.19 4.56 17.38
C ALA A 34 5.67 4.49 17.60
N ALA A 35 4.90 4.38 16.51
CA ALA A 35 3.43 4.39 16.58
C ALA A 35 2.84 3.28 15.69
N PRO A 36 2.95 1.99 16.10
CA PRO A 36 2.50 0.87 15.28
C PRO A 36 1.01 0.88 14.95
N ASP A 37 0.20 1.53 15.79
CA ASP A 37 -1.26 1.58 15.61
C ASP A 37 -1.72 2.85 14.90
N ASP A 38 -0.80 3.74 14.53
CA ASP A 38 -1.14 4.96 13.79
C ASP A 38 -1.22 4.66 12.31
N VAL A 39 -2.41 4.76 11.74
CA VAL A 39 -2.66 4.45 10.33
C VAL A 39 -1.83 5.35 9.41
N GLU A 40 -1.73 6.63 9.70
CA GLU A 40 -0.98 7.57 8.85
C GLU A 40 0.50 7.19 8.77
N ALA A 41 1.10 6.80 9.90
CA ALA A 41 2.49 6.37 9.94
C ALA A 41 2.70 5.09 9.15
N GLN A 42 1.78 4.13 9.24
CA GLN A 42 1.88 2.86 8.51
C GLN A 42 1.69 3.06 7.00
N LEU A 43 0.76 3.93 6.60
CA LEU A 43 0.56 4.27 5.19
C LEU A 43 1.79 4.96 4.60
N ALA A 44 2.42 5.85 5.36
CA ALA A 44 3.62 6.55 4.91
C ALA A 44 4.78 5.58 4.65
N VAL A 45 4.99 4.58 5.53
CA VAL A 45 6.03 3.56 5.32
C VAL A 45 5.70 2.67 4.14
N ALA A 46 4.44 2.28 3.98
CA ALA A 46 4.02 1.48 2.84
C ALA A 46 4.29 2.22 1.52
N ASP A 47 4.03 3.52 1.46
CA ASP A 47 4.37 4.36 0.30
C ASP A 47 5.86 4.28 -0.01
N ILE A 48 6.72 4.41 1.01
CA ILE A 48 8.18 4.35 0.86
C ILE A 48 8.59 2.98 0.29
N ASP A 49 8.00 1.91 0.80
CA ASP A 49 8.29 0.56 0.30
C ASP A 49 7.87 0.40 -1.16
N MET A 50 6.71 0.93 -1.55
CA MET A 50 6.26 0.92 -2.94
C MET A 50 7.22 1.69 -3.86
N ILE A 51 7.64 2.88 -3.44
CA ILE A 51 8.59 3.71 -4.20
C ILE A 51 9.92 2.97 -4.40
N GLY A 52 10.36 2.27 -3.37
CA GLY A 52 11.60 1.50 -3.41
C GLY A 52 11.50 0.15 -4.13
N GLY A 53 10.34 -0.22 -4.65
CA GLY A 53 10.13 -1.49 -5.32
C GLY A 53 9.89 -2.66 -4.38
N GLN A 54 9.77 -2.41 -3.07
CA GLN A 54 9.53 -3.43 -2.06
C GLN A 54 8.02 -3.68 -1.92
N ILE A 55 7.43 -4.15 -2.99
CA ILE A 55 5.97 -4.28 -3.14
C ILE A 55 5.40 -5.25 -2.12
N GLN A 56 6.06 -6.39 -1.90
CA GLN A 56 5.57 -7.39 -0.95
C GLN A 56 5.54 -6.82 0.47
N ASP A 57 6.58 -6.06 0.85
CA ASP A 57 6.63 -5.45 2.18
C ASP A 57 5.50 -4.45 2.38
N ALA A 58 5.20 -3.64 1.37
CA ALA A 58 4.10 -2.69 1.42
C ALA A 58 2.75 -3.40 1.59
N PHE A 59 2.51 -4.44 0.81
CA PHE A 59 1.28 -5.23 0.89
C PHE A 59 1.14 -5.86 2.28
N ASP A 60 2.20 -6.53 2.74
CA ASP A 60 2.17 -7.23 4.03
C ASP A 60 1.93 -6.26 5.19
N ARG A 61 2.57 -5.11 5.16
CA ARG A 61 2.40 -4.10 6.21
C ARG A 61 0.94 -3.68 6.36
N LEU A 62 0.29 -3.33 5.25
CA LEU A 62 -1.10 -2.86 5.30
C LEU A 62 -2.09 -4.00 5.58
N LEU A 63 -1.84 -5.18 5.03
CA LEU A 63 -2.69 -6.34 5.30
C LEU A 63 -2.56 -6.82 6.75
N ASP A 64 -1.35 -6.82 7.29
CA ASP A 64 -1.11 -7.13 8.71
C ASP A 64 -1.80 -6.12 9.62
N PHE A 65 -1.77 -4.84 9.25
CA PHE A 65 -2.45 -3.79 9.99
C PHE A 65 -3.96 -4.06 10.08
N LEU A 66 -4.59 -4.42 8.96
CA LEU A 66 -6.00 -4.79 8.93
C LEU A 66 -6.28 -6.05 9.75
N ALA A 67 -5.40 -7.04 9.66
CA ALA A 67 -5.54 -8.30 10.40
C ALA A 67 -5.48 -8.08 11.92
N ALA A 68 -4.78 -7.03 12.36
CA ALA A 68 -4.69 -6.69 13.78
C ALA A 68 -5.97 -6.04 14.32
N GLY A 69 -6.96 -5.75 13.50
CA GLY A 69 -8.28 -5.32 13.94
C GLY A 69 -8.55 -3.83 13.96
N HIS A 70 -7.87 -3.04 13.17
CA HIS A 70 -8.05 -1.57 13.09
C HIS A 70 -9.28 -1.21 12.25
N LYS A 71 -10.46 -1.51 12.76
CA LYS A 71 -11.73 -1.38 12.02
C LYS A 71 -12.05 0.05 11.60
N ALA A 72 -11.69 1.04 12.42
CA ALA A 72 -11.94 2.44 12.09
C ALA A 72 -11.17 2.90 10.86
N ASP A 73 -10.07 2.23 10.52
CA ASP A 73 -9.16 2.62 9.45
C ASP A 73 -9.29 1.75 8.20
N ILE A 74 -10.22 0.80 8.19
CA ILE A 74 -10.37 -0.18 7.10
C ILE A 74 -10.49 0.50 5.73
N GLU A 75 -11.37 1.48 5.59
CA GLU A 75 -11.60 2.12 4.29
C GLU A 75 -10.38 2.87 3.79
N GLN A 76 -9.68 3.56 4.67
CA GLN A 76 -8.47 4.30 4.32
C GLN A 76 -7.38 3.35 3.83
N VAL A 77 -7.14 2.26 4.54
CA VAL A 77 -6.13 1.26 4.19
C VAL A 77 -6.52 0.51 2.91
N ARG A 78 -7.80 0.14 2.79
CA ARG A 78 -8.31 -0.53 1.60
C ARG A 78 -8.09 0.33 0.35
N LYS A 79 -8.42 1.62 0.41
CA LYS A 79 -8.20 2.54 -0.71
C LYS A 79 -6.74 2.61 -1.11
N ARG A 80 -5.83 2.66 -0.15
CA ARG A 80 -4.40 2.71 -0.44
C ARG A 80 -3.93 1.41 -1.11
N LEU A 81 -4.39 0.26 -0.62
CA LEU A 81 -4.08 -1.04 -1.24
C LEU A 81 -4.59 -1.11 -2.67
N LEU A 82 -5.80 -0.63 -2.94
CA LEU A 82 -6.34 -0.62 -4.30
C LEU A 82 -5.50 0.24 -5.23
N GLU A 83 -5.00 1.37 -4.76
CA GLU A 83 -4.07 2.20 -5.52
C GLU A 83 -2.79 1.41 -5.83
N TYR A 84 -2.21 0.75 -4.84
CA TYR A 84 -0.98 -0.05 -5.02
C TYR A 84 -1.19 -1.20 -6.00
N PHE A 85 -2.36 -1.82 -5.99
CA PHE A 85 -2.67 -2.97 -6.85
C PHE A 85 -2.62 -2.64 -8.33
N ALA A 86 -2.73 -1.36 -8.69
CA ALA A 86 -2.62 -0.92 -10.08
C ALA A 86 -1.17 -0.86 -10.58
N ILE A 87 -0.19 -0.94 -9.68
CA ILE A 87 1.22 -0.71 -10.03
C ILE A 87 1.92 -1.95 -10.59
N PRO A 88 1.83 -3.15 -9.99
CA PRO A 88 2.49 -4.33 -10.56
C PRO A 88 1.77 -4.82 -11.82
N GLU A 89 2.43 -5.71 -12.54
CA GLU A 89 1.81 -6.37 -13.68
C GLU A 89 0.59 -7.18 -13.21
N PRO A 90 -0.50 -7.25 -14.01
CA PRO A 90 -1.70 -7.99 -13.61
C PRO A 90 -1.45 -9.46 -13.29
N THR A 91 -0.39 -10.04 -13.85
CA THR A 91 -0.03 -11.45 -13.65
C THR A 91 0.93 -11.67 -12.48
N ASP A 92 1.31 -10.61 -11.78
CA ASP A 92 2.25 -10.71 -10.65
C ASP A 92 1.63 -11.55 -9.53
N PRO A 93 2.27 -12.65 -9.11
CA PRO A 93 1.71 -13.50 -8.05
C PRO A 93 1.58 -12.80 -6.69
N ARG A 94 2.40 -11.79 -6.43
CA ARG A 94 2.28 -10.99 -5.20
C ARG A 94 0.95 -10.25 -5.17
N LEU A 95 0.52 -9.74 -6.33
CA LEU A 95 -0.76 -9.06 -6.47
C LEU A 95 -1.94 -10.01 -6.24
N THR A 96 -1.90 -11.19 -6.85
CA THR A 96 -2.94 -12.20 -6.69
C THR A 96 -3.10 -12.62 -5.22
N ARG A 97 -2.00 -12.87 -4.53
CA ARG A 97 -2.02 -13.23 -3.11
C ARG A 97 -2.57 -12.11 -2.24
N ALA A 98 -2.15 -10.87 -2.52
CA ALA A 98 -2.58 -9.71 -1.74
C ALA A 98 -4.08 -9.45 -1.91
N ARG A 99 -4.60 -9.53 -3.13
CA ARG A 99 -6.04 -9.39 -3.40
C ARG A 99 -6.86 -10.44 -2.66
N ARG A 100 -6.38 -11.68 -2.67
CA ARG A 100 -7.07 -12.78 -1.98
C ARG A 100 -7.10 -12.54 -0.47
N ARG A 101 -5.98 -12.13 0.09
CA ARG A 101 -5.89 -11.83 1.52
C ARG A 101 -6.79 -10.67 1.91
N LEU A 102 -6.80 -9.60 1.12
CA LEU A 102 -7.68 -8.45 1.37
C LEU A 102 -9.14 -8.88 1.38
N ALA A 103 -9.56 -9.68 0.40
CA ALA A 103 -10.93 -10.19 0.35
C ALA A 103 -11.29 -10.98 1.62
N THR A 104 -10.39 -11.82 2.10
CA THR A 104 -10.59 -12.59 3.33
C THR A 104 -10.75 -11.68 4.55
N LEU A 105 -9.96 -10.60 4.62
CA LEU A 105 -10.01 -9.66 5.75
C LEU A 105 -11.26 -8.77 5.71
N MET A 106 -11.81 -8.50 4.53
CA MET A 106 -12.99 -7.65 4.36
C MET A 106 -14.30 -8.42 4.53
N TYR A 107 -14.29 -9.70 4.24
CA TYR A 107 -15.48 -10.55 4.24
C TYR A 107 -15.26 -11.81 5.03
#